data_cc17e854277b49b376d37806a910bda6
#
_entry.id   cc17e854277b49b376d37806a910bda6
#
_cell.length_a   1.000
_cell.length_b   1.000
_cell.length_c   1.000
_cell.angle_alpha   90.00
_cell.angle_beta   90.00
_cell.angle_gamma   90.00
#
_symmetry.space_group_name_H-M   'P 1'
#
loop_
_entity.id
_entity.type
_entity.pdbx_description
1 polymer ?
#
loop_
_entity_poly.entity_id
_entity_poly.type
_entity_poly.pdbx_seq_one_letter_code
_entity_poly.pdbx_strand_id
1 'polypeptide(L)'
;MDTNLAYNLVDFEREKSGVTRLTLTDFRNYQFLRINAALAPIIITGENGSGKTNILEAVSFLTPGRGLRGARLADIKRITPENLNDEYQPTVIAPVSWAISAEVQNGGDIIEIGTAVERSARETEEDDYRSFERRIVKIDGNKISSQAELGKYISAIWLTPQMDRLFRGGSQPRRSFLDRLVYAFDMEHAKRTANFEHLYKEWYRLLKEGKNDNHWLSTLEENMAGLGVAIAAARREQIAKLNTFIEQEPDDVFPSVKLELDGSIEKLLDTLPAVEAEDRYRQMLARQRRNIQYNDSVDGVNRTDFKVYYRRKGMPAELCSTGEQKSLLISIILAQSKCQTLHKGFAPVLLLDEVVAHLDDVKREALLEKVRELNVQAWITSTNPELFNSLKNEAQFMEVINNNIISSM
;
A
#
# COMPACT_ATOMS: atom_id res chain seq x y z
N MET A 1 -4.04 -38.82 -10.67
CA MET A 1 -4.55 -38.78 -9.28
C MET A 1 -5.12 -37.39 -9.08
N ASP A 2 -6.45 -37.35 -9.13
CA ASP A 2 -7.25 -36.15 -9.04
C ASP A 2 -7.23 -35.62 -7.61
N THR A 3 -6.72 -34.43 -7.43
CA THR A 3 -6.97 -33.63 -6.23
C THR A 3 -7.82 -32.42 -6.60
N ASN A 4 -9.10 -32.71 -6.82
CA ASN A 4 -10.16 -31.72 -6.83
C ASN A 4 -10.35 -31.25 -5.39
N LEU A 5 -9.59 -30.24 -4.95
CA LEU A 5 -9.88 -29.48 -3.75
C LEU A 5 -10.98 -28.48 -4.12
N ALA A 6 -12.21 -29.01 -4.21
CA ALA A 6 -13.40 -28.18 -4.11
C ALA A 6 -13.38 -27.58 -2.70
N TYR A 7 -12.93 -26.33 -2.58
CA TYR A 7 -13.19 -25.53 -1.39
C TYR A 7 -14.71 -25.30 -1.32
N ASN A 8 -15.39 -26.19 -0.60
CA ASN A 8 -16.73 -25.91 -0.13
C ASN A 8 -16.66 -24.60 0.64
N LEU A 9 -17.30 -23.58 0.10
CA LEU A 9 -17.62 -22.33 0.80
C LEU A 9 -18.60 -22.71 1.93
N VAL A 10 -18.09 -23.23 3.02
CA VAL A 10 -18.82 -23.25 4.28
C VAL A 10 -18.95 -21.79 4.65
N ASP A 11 -20.18 -21.28 4.70
CA ASP A 11 -20.54 -20.02 5.35
C ASP A 11 -20.18 -20.13 6.84
N PHE A 12 -18.89 -19.97 7.13
CA PHE A 12 -18.49 -19.51 8.43
C PHE A 12 -19.02 -18.08 8.52
N GLU A 13 -19.83 -17.78 9.50
CA GLU A 13 -20.05 -16.41 9.96
C GLU A 13 -18.68 -15.84 10.33
N ARG A 14 -17.98 -15.31 9.31
CA ARG A 14 -16.65 -14.73 9.51
C ARG A 14 -16.83 -13.47 10.30
N GLU A 15 -16.22 -13.43 11.47
CA GLU A 15 -16.21 -12.23 12.29
C GLU A 15 -15.62 -11.06 11.47
N LYS A 16 -16.35 -9.97 11.48
CA LYS A 16 -15.95 -8.77 10.72
C LYS A 16 -14.70 -8.17 11.33
N SER A 17 -13.80 -7.73 10.45
CA SER A 17 -12.57 -7.03 10.83
C SER A 17 -12.58 -5.61 10.27
N GLY A 18 -12.02 -4.68 11.03
CA GLY A 18 -11.92 -3.29 10.59
C GLY A 18 -11.66 -2.33 11.73
N VAL A 19 -11.71 -1.05 11.43
CA VAL A 19 -11.55 0.04 12.38
C VAL A 19 -12.90 0.37 13.01
N THR A 20 -13.00 0.28 14.34
CA THR A 20 -14.23 0.62 15.08
C THR A 20 -14.20 2.03 15.65
N ARG A 21 -12.99 2.55 15.93
CA ARG A 21 -12.78 3.94 16.35
C ARG A 21 -11.51 4.49 15.73
N LEU A 22 -11.57 5.71 15.20
CA LEU A 22 -10.42 6.43 14.67
C LEU A 22 -10.33 7.80 15.35
N THR A 23 -9.17 8.16 15.87
CA THR A 23 -8.89 9.47 16.48
C THR A 23 -7.67 10.09 15.81
N LEU A 24 -7.80 11.32 15.35
CA LEU A 24 -6.76 12.11 14.71
C LEU A 24 -6.41 13.30 15.60
N THR A 25 -5.13 13.63 15.74
CA THR A 25 -4.63 14.81 16.43
C THR A 25 -3.57 15.48 15.57
N ASP A 26 -3.76 16.76 15.27
CA ASP A 26 -2.92 17.61 14.40
C ASP A 26 -2.52 16.96 13.08
N PHE A 27 -3.45 16.19 12.50
CA PHE A 27 -3.24 15.42 11.28
C PHE A 27 -3.87 16.15 10.08
N ARG A 28 -3.05 16.57 9.11
CA ARG A 28 -3.49 17.28 7.91
C ARG A 28 -4.29 18.54 8.25
N ASN A 29 -5.58 18.56 7.92
CA ASN A 29 -6.50 19.67 8.24
C ASN A 29 -7.19 19.52 9.60
N TYR A 30 -7.07 18.36 10.25
CA TYR A 30 -7.77 18.08 11.50
C TYR A 30 -6.90 18.42 12.72
N GLN A 31 -7.36 19.34 13.55
CA GLN A 31 -6.77 19.59 14.87
C GLN A 31 -7.10 18.41 15.78
N PHE A 32 -8.36 18.04 15.83
CA PHE A 32 -8.86 16.88 16.52
C PHE A 32 -10.07 16.33 15.77
N LEU A 33 -10.11 15.02 15.56
CA LEU A 33 -11.28 14.35 14.99
C LEU A 33 -11.41 12.97 15.63
N ARG A 34 -12.63 12.60 16.03
CA ARG A 34 -12.96 11.25 16.49
C ARG A 34 -14.12 10.71 15.66
N ILE A 35 -13.95 9.49 15.17
CA ILE A 35 -14.93 8.75 14.37
C ILE A 35 -15.21 7.43 15.06
N ASN A 36 -16.48 7.12 15.30
CA ASN A 36 -16.94 5.78 15.60
C ASN A 36 -17.41 5.15 14.28
N ALA A 37 -16.80 4.05 13.89
CA ALA A 37 -16.95 3.45 12.59
C ALA A 37 -17.64 2.09 12.70
N ALA A 38 -18.63 1.85 11.87
CA ALA A 38 -19.27 0.55 11.75
C ALA A 38 -18.37 -0.44 11.00
N LEU A 39 -18.48 -1.74 11.30
CA LEU A 39 -17.85 -2.80 10.51
C LEU A 39 -18.70 -3.10 9.26
N ALA A 40 -18.95 -2.07 8.48
CA ALA A 40 -19.78 -2.04 7.27
C ALA A 40 -19.17 -1.04 6.28
N PRO A 41 -19.68 -0.87 5.07
CA PRO A 41 -19.29 0.24 4.22
C PRO A 41 -19.54 1.58 4.91
N ILE A 42 -18.60 2.51 4.81
CA ILE A 42 -18.63 3.86 5.38
C ILE A 42 -18.53 4.84 4.23
N ILE A 43 -19.59 5.62 4.03
CA ILE A 43 -19.67 6.61 2.97
C ILE A 43 -19.37 7.99 3.54
N ILE A 44 -18.27 8.58 3.09
CA ILE A 44 -17.82 9.90 3.53
C ILE A 44 -18.07 10.89 2.42
N THR A 45 -19.01 11.80 2.64
CA THR A 45 -19.37 12.85 1.68
C THR A 45 -18.91 14.23 2.14
N GLY A 46 -18.98 15.22 1.26
CA GLY A 46 -18.61 16.61 1.52
C GLY A 46 -17.96 17.27 0.32
N GLU A 47 -17.76 18.56 0.37
CA GLU A 47 -17.17 19.35 -0.70
C GLU A 47 -15.70 18.94 -1.01
N ASN A 48 -15.22 19.35 -2.19
CA ASN A 48 -13.81 19.16 -2.53
C ASN A 48 -12.92 19.95 -1.56
N GLY A 49 -11.85 19.32 -1.08
CA GLY A 49 -10.95 19.93 -0.09
C GLY A 49 -11.43 19.86 1.37
N SER A 50 -12.63 19.33 1.67
CA SER A 50 -13.15 19.22 3.05
C SER A 50 -12.33 18.28 3.96
N GLY A 51 -11.45 17.44 3.40
CA GLY A 51 -10.60 16.53 4.19
C GLY A 51 -10.97 15.05 4.09
N LYS A 52 -11.93 14.65 3.26
CA LYS A 52 -12.35 13.25 3.08
C LYS A 52 -11.17 12.30 2.84
N THR A 53 -10.32 12.61 1.86
CA THR A 53 -9.12 11.82 1.55
C THR A 53 -8.13 11.76 2.73
N ASN A 54 -8.09 12.79 3.59
CA ASN A 54 -7.21 12.80 4.77
C ASN A 54 -7.66 11.77 5.81
N ILE A 55 -8.96 11.47 5.91
CA ILE A 55 -9.47 10.39 6.76
C ILE A 55 -9.01 9.03 6.22
N LEU A 56 -9.16 8.78 4.91
CA LEU A 56 -8.66 7.55 4.29
C LEU A 56 -7.14 7.42 4.46
N GLU A 57 -6.41 8.52 4.30
CA GLU A 57 -4.96 8.53 4.54
C GLU A 57 -4.63 8.13 5.98
N ALA A 58 -5.36 8.62 6.97
CA ALA A 58 -5.17 8.25 8.36
C ALA A 58 -5.40 6.74 8.58
N VAL A 59 -6.47 6.17 8.03
CA VAL A 59 -6.72 4.72 8.10
C VAL A 59 -5.56 3.94 7.46
N SER A 60 -5.03 4.42 6.33
CA SER A 60 -3.90 3.77 5.65
C SER A 60 -2.60 3.77 6.49
N PHE A 61 -2.44 4.70 7.41
CA PHE A 61 -1.32 4.72 8.38
C PHE A 61 -1.45 3.67 9.50
N LEU A 62 -2.57 2.99 9.63
CA LEU A 62 -2.68 1.85 10.53
C LEU A 62 -2.03 0.59 9.98
N THR A 63 -1.55 0.63 8.74
CA THR A 63 -0.85 -0.46 8.06
C THR A 63 0.63 -0.16 7.84
N PRO A 64 1.47 -1.15 7.50
CA PRO A 64 2.87 -0.91 7.17
C PRO A 64 3.05 0.05 6.00
N GLY A 65 4.09 0.90 6.05
CA GLY A 65 4.44 1.81 4.96
C GLY A 65 4.15 3.28 5.23
N ARG A 66 4.09 4.07 4.15
CA ARG A 66 3.95 5.54 4.19
C ARG A 66 2.53 6.05 3.93
N GLY A 67 1.54 5.20 4.15
CA GLY A 67 0.15 5.56 3.90
C GLY A 67 -0.21 5.71 2.42
N LEU A 68 -1.45 6.12 2.19
CA LEU A 68 -2.12 6.17 0.89
C LEU A 68 -1.41 7.07 -0.14
N ARG A 69 -0.87 8.23 0.31
CA ARG A 69 -0.19 9.20 -0.57
C ARG A 69 1.33 9.05 -0.60
N GLY A 70 1.92 8.18 0.25
CA GLY A 70 3.37 8.04 0.37
C GLY A 70 4.09 9.31 0.85
N ALA A 71 3.40 10.19 1.56
CA ALA A 71 3.87 11.49 2.00
C ALA A 71 5.09 11.39 2.94
N ARG A 72 5.90 12.45 2.99
CA ARG A 72 6.92 12.60 4.02
C ARG A 72 6.24 12.86 5.36
N LEU A 73 6.82 12.40 6.45
CA LEU A 73 6.22 12.54 7.79
C LEU A 73 6.01 14.02 8.17
N ALA A 74 6.93 14.88 7.78
CA ALA A 74 6.84 16.33 8.00
C ALA A 74 5.64 16.97 7.28
N ASP A 75 5.27 16.46 6.09
CA ASP A 75 4.21 17.03 5.25
C ASP A 75 2.81 16.68 5.76
N ILE A 76 2.70 15.83 6.80
CA ILE A 76 1.43 15.36 7.36
C ILE A 76 0.95 16.26 8.50
N LYS A 77 1.86 16.97 9.15
CA LYS A 77 1.53 17.91 10.24
C LYS A 77 0.49 18.93 9.77
N ARG A 78 -0.44 19.27 10.65
CA ARG A 78 -1.42 20.33 10.39
C ARG A 78 -0.71 21.67 10.18
N ILE A 79 -1.03 22.35 9.09
CA ILE A 79 -0.54 23.69 8.78
C ILE A 79 -1.47 24.69 9.46
N THR A 80 -0.95 25.53 10.36
CA THR A 80 -1.66 26.67 10.96
C THR A 80 -1.02 27.96 10.50
N PRO A 81 -1.74 29.11 10.51
CA PRO A 81 -1.15 30.41 10.19
C PRO A 81 0.07 30.76 11.04
N GLU A 82 0.09 30.30 12.28
CA GLU A 82 1.21 30.46 13.22
C GLU A 82 2.45 29.69 12.76
N ASN A 83 2.26 28.51 12.17
CA ASN A 83 3.36 27.68 11.66
C ASN A 83 3.92 28.16 10.30
N LEU A 84 3.21 29.04 9.58
CA LEU A 84 3.66 29.63 8.31
C LEU A 84 4.66 30.79 8.51
N ASN A 85 4.64 31.42 9.69
CA ASN A 85 5.49 32.57 10.03
C ASN A 85 6.71 32.19 10.88
N ASP A 86 6.86 30.92 11.25
CA ASP A 86 8.03 30.44 11.97
C ASP A 86 9.26 30.34 11.04
N GLU A 87 9.90 31.47 10.80
CA GLU A 87 11.35 31.52 10.67
C GLU A 87 11.92 30.99 11.98
N TYR A 88 12.20 29.69 11.97
CA TYR A 88 13.07 28.95 12.86
C TYR A 88 13.42 29.59 14.20
N GLN A 89 12.53 29.52 15.18
CA GLN A 89 12.92 29.68 16.59
C GLN A 89 12.89 28.30 17.29
N PRO A 90 14.05 27.78 17.74
CA PRO A 90 14.16 26.44 18.34
C PRO A 90 13.77 26.42 19.83
N THR A 91 12.69 27.05 20.22
CA THR A 91 12.33 27.17 21.64
C THR A 91 11.09 26.37 21.99
N VAL A 92 11.11 25.17 22.13
CA VAL A 92 10.18 24.12 22.58
C VAL A 92 9.79 23.19 21.44
N ILE A 93 10.56 22.14 21.26
CA ILE A 93 10.23 21.02 20.38
C ILE A 93 9.04 20.30 21.03
N ALA A 94 7.84 20.45 20.47
CA ALA A 94 6.73 19.59 20.83
C ALA A 94 7.14 18.14 20.53
N PRO A 95 7.09 17.23 21.52
CA PRO A 95 7.61 15.86 21.35
C PRO A 95 6.87 15.04 20.30
N VAL A 96 5.64 15.43 19.97
CA VAL A 96 4.79 14.77 18.96
C VAL A 96 4.24 15.83 18.01
N SER A 97 4.39 15.61 16.70
CA SER A 97 3.92 16.56 15.70
C SER A 97 2.51 16.25 15.19
N TRP A 98 2.12 14.98 15.14
CA TRP A 98 0.77 14.50 14.82
C TRP A 98 0.59 13.08 15.35
N ALA A 99 -0.64 12.66 15.58
CA ALA A 99 -0.95 11.32 16.04
C ALA A 99 -2.26 10.78 15.44
N ILE A 100 -2.28 9.47 15.26
CA ILE A 100 -3.45 8.67 14.91
C ILE A 100 -3.58 7.57 15.96
N SER A 101 -4.76 7.40 16.56
CA SER A 101 -5.12 6.26 17.39
C SER A 101 -6.37 5.61 16.84
N ALA A 102 -6.40 4.29 16.84
CA ALA A 102 -7.54 3.51 16.35
C ALA A 102 -7.79 2.29 17.22
N GLU A 103 -9.05 1.96 17.41
CA GLU A 103 -9.47 0.62 17.82
C GLU A 103 -9.74 -0.20 16.58
N VAL A 104 -9.15 -1.38 16.51
CA VAL A 104 -9.26 -2.30 15.39
C VAL A 104 -9.86 -3.60 15.94
N GLN A 105 -10.97 -4.01 15.36
CA GLN A 105 -11.52 -5.33 15.59
C GLN A 105 -10.94 -6.30 14.56
N ASN A 106 -10.41 -7.42 15.05
CA ASN A 106 -9.91 -8.52 14.22
C ASN A 106 -10.41 -9.84 14.81
N GLY A 107 -11.42 -10.41 14.19
CA GLY A 107 -12.15 -11.50 14.83
C GLY A 107 -12.84 -11.02 16.12
N GLY A 108 -12.73 -11.80 17.20
CA GLY A 108 -13.28 -11.44 18.52
C GLY A 108 -12.45 -10.43 19.31
N ASP A 109 -11.22 -10.12 18.87
CA ASP A 109 -10.29 -9.28 19.61
C ASP A 109 -10.40 -7.80 19.20
N ILE A 110 -10.33 -6.90 20.19
CA ILE A 110 -10.22 -5.46 19.99
C ILE A 110 -8.80 -5.05 20.37
N ILE A 111 -8.11 -4.41 19.44
CA ILE A 111 -6.70 -4.03 19.56
C ILE A 111 -6.59 -2.52 19.39
N GLU A 112 -5.86 -1.85 20.28
CA GLU A 112 -5.56 -0.43 20.16
C GLU A 112 -4.27 -0.22 19.38
N ILE A 113 -4.34 0.49 18.25
CA ILE A 113 -3.18 0.85 17.42
C ILE A 113 -2.98 2.37 17.49
N GLY A 114 -1.81 2.80 17.98
CA GLY A 114 -1.39 4.19 17.96
C GLY A 114 -0.20 4.41 17.03
N THR A 115 -0.22 5.46 16.21
CA THR A 115 0.95 5.89 15.44
C THR A 115 1.11 7.40 15.52
N ALA A 116 2.35 7.85 15.69
CA ALA A 116 2.69 9.25 15.84
C ALA A 116 4.08 9.53 15.25
N VAL A 117 4.41 10.81 15.08
CA VAL A 117 5.78 11.21 14.75
C VAL A 117 6.44 11.80 15.98
N GLU A 118 7.52 11.17 16.40
CA GLU A 118 8.42 11.64 17.43
C GLU A 118 9.55 12.45 16.78
N ARG A 119 9.81 13.63 17.33
CA ARG A 119 10.98 14.45 16.99
C ARG A 119 12.07 14.20 18.00
N SER A 120 13.26 13.83 17.56
CA SER A 120 14.45 13.78 18.38
C SER A 120 15.46 14.78 17.85
N ALA A 121 15.95 15.67 18.71
CA ALA A 121 17.12 16.47 18.44
C ALA A 121 18.37 15.64 18.79
N ARG A 122 19.35 15.55 17.89
CA ARG A 122 20.71 15.12 18.23
C ARG A 122 21.60 16.33 18.11
N GLU A 123 22.30 16.66 19.18
CA GLU A 123 23.47 17.54 19.12
C GLU A 123 24.51 16.85 18.27
N THR A 124 24.91 17.46 17.16
CA THR A 124 26.10 17.10 16.41
C THR A 124 27.24 18.00 16.90
N GLU A 125 28.47 17.52 16.89
CA GLU A 125 29.68 18.23 17.35
C GLU A 125 29.96 19.57 16.65
N GLU A 126 29.13 19.96 15.66
CA GLU A 126 29.26 21.16 14.82
C GLU A 126 28.11 22.18 15.00
N ASP A 127 27.47 22.29 16.17
CA ASP A 127 26.39 23.25 16.43
C ASP A 127 25.20 23.21 15.43
N ASP A 128 25.08 22.16 14.62
CA ASP A 128 24.00 21.98 13.65
C ASP A 128 22.94 21.04 14.25
N TYR A 129 21.84 21.62 14.76
CA TYR A 129 20.69 20.88 15.29
C TYR A 129 19.91 20.21 14.16
N ARG A 130 20.23 18.97 13.82
CA ARG A 130 19.41 18.16 12.90
C ARG A 130 18.30 17.47 13.67
N SER A 131 17.09 17.93 13.49
CA SER A 131 15.91 17.23 13.98
C SER A 131 15.59 16.02 13.08
N PHE A 132 15.53 14.84 13.67
CA PHE A 132 15.11 13.62 12.97
C PHE A 132 13.66 13.32 13.34
N GLU A 133 12.80 13.21 12.32
CA GLU A 133 11.42 12.77 12.51
C GLU A 133 11.36 11.25 12.30
N ARG A 134 10.84 10.56 13.31
CA ARG A 134 10.64 9.10 13.26
C ARG A 134 9.20 8.77 13.58
N ARG A 135 8.60 7.95 12.71
CA ARG A 135 7.29 7.36 13.01
C ARG A 135 7.45 6.31 14.10
N ILE A 136 6.70 6.45 15.19
CA ILE A 136 6.55 5.45 16.24
C ILE A 136 5.19 4.78 16.09
N VAL A 137 5.13 3.50 16.48
CA VAL A 137 3.88 2.72 16.49
C VAL A 137 3.78 2.02 17.85
N LYS A 138 2.57 2.01 18.40
CA LYS A 138 2.22 1.29 19.61
C LYS A 138 1.04 0.36 19.33
N ILE A 139 1.05 -0.80 19.95
CA ILE A 139 -0.05 -1.76 19.96
C ILE A 139 -0.37 -2.02 21.43
N ASP A 140 -1.61 -1.79 21.85
CA ASP A 140 -2.06 -1.88 23.26
C ASP A 140 -1.10 -1.16 24.22
N GLY A 141 -0.72 0.08 23.85
CA GLY A 141 0.20 0.92 24.61
C GLY A 141 1.68 0.56 24.49
N ASN A 142 2.04 -0.61 23.97
CA ASN A 142 3.41 -1.11 23.86
C ASN A 142 4.05 -0.66 22.53
N LYS A 143 5.24 -0.06 22.59
CA LYS A 143 6.00 0.33 21.39
C LYS A 143 6.51 -0.90 20.65
N ILE A 144 6.20 -1.02 19.37
CA ILE A 144 6.70 -2.10 18.51
C ILE A 144 7.99 -1.73 17.82
N SER A 145 8.81 -2.73 17.51
CA SER A 145 10.13 -2.55 16.88
C SER A 145 10.03 -2.34 15.37
N SER A 146 9.02 -2.94 14.73
CA SER A 146 8.82 -2.90 13.28
C SER A 146 7.37 -2.62 12.92
N GLN A 147 7.16 -1.69 11.98
CA GLN A 147 5.82 -1.43 11.43
C GLN A 147 5.21 -2.65 10.73
N ALA A 148 6.03 -3.63 10.34
CA ALA A 148 5.57 -4.88 9.72
C ALA A 148 4.60 -5.64 10.64
N GLU A 149 4.74 -5.50 11.96
CA GLU A 149 3.87 -6.15 12.94
C GLU A 149 2.39 -5.72 12.83
N LEU A 150 2.13 -4.50 12.34
CA LEU A 150 0.76 -4.03 12.07
C LEU A 150 0.00 -4.98 11.13
N GLY A 151 0.70 -5.60 10.17
CA GLY A 151 0.10 -6.53 9.20
C GLY A 151 -0.48 -7.81 9.80
N LYS A 152 -0.24 -8.08 11.11
CA LYS A 152 -0.89 -9.18 11.84
C LYS A 152 -2.32 -8.84 12.26
N TYR A 153 -2.61 -7.55 12.43
CA TYR A 153 -3.84 -7.06 13.04
C TYR A 153 -4.78 -6.39 12.03
N ILE A 154 -4.20 -5.64 11.09
CA ILE A 154 -4.95 -4.91 10.08
C ILE A 154 -4.17 -4.86 8.77
N SER A 155 -4.90 -4.87 7.68
CA SER A 155 -4.37 -4.52 6.37
C SER A 155 -5.35 -3.64 5.63
N ALA A 156 -4.86 -2.83 4.70
CA ALA A 156 -5.67 -1.99 3.86
C ALA A 156 -5.23 -2.07 2.41
N ILE A 157 -6.21 -2.01 1.53
CA ILE A 157 -6.02 -1.90 0.08
C ILE A 157 -6.74 -0.64 -0.36
N TRP A 158 -6.12 0.12 -1.25
CA TRP A 158 -6.72 1.39 -1.67
C TRP A 158 -6.69 1.62 -3.17
N LEU A 159 -7.66 2.37 -3.60
CA LEU A 159 -7.77 2.92 -4.94
C LEU A 159 -7.98 4.43 -4.85
N THR A 160 -7.13 5.19 -5.54
CA THR A 160 -7.17 6.64 -5.54
C THR A 160 -7.14 7.18 -6.97
N PRO A 161 -7.56 8.43 -7.22
CA PRO A 161 -7.52 9.04 -8.55
C PRO A 161 -6.11 9.05 -9.16
N GLN A 162 -5.05 9.13 -8.33
CA GLN A 162 -3.67 9.09 -8.82
C GLN A 162 -3.33 7.77 -9.51
N MET A 163 -4.01 6.69 -9.14
CA MET A 163 -3.79 5.35 -9.72
C MET A 163 -4.43 5.18 -11.10
N ASP A 164 -5.28 6.10 -11.54
CA ASP A 164 -5.85 6.09 -12.90
C ASP A 164 -4.77 6.14 -13.99
N ARG A 165 -3.58 6.63 -13.65
CA ARG A 165 -2.41 6.67 -14.56
C ARG A 165 -1.40 5.55 -14.34
N LEU A 166 -1.71 4.56 -13.49
CA LEU A 166 -0.78 3.49 -13.10
C LEU A 166 -0.23 2.74 -14.31
N PHE A 167 -1.08 2.40 -15.26
CA PHE A 167 -0.69 1.62 -16.44
C PHE A 167 -0.01 2.46 -17.54
N ARG A 168 -0.24 3.78 -17.56
CA ARG A 168 0.38 4.71 -18.53
C ARG A 168 1.71 5.27 -18.06
N GLY A 169 2.01 5.17 -16.78
CA GLY A 169 3.24 5.66 -16.17
C GLY A 169 4.43 4.72 -16.41
N GLY A 170 5.58 5.10 -15.87
CA GLY A 170 6.76 4.24 -15.84
C GLY A 170 6.58 2.96 -15.00
N SER A 171 7.58 2.08 -15.04
CA SER A 171 7.53 0.81 -14.28
C SER A 171 7.60 1.00 -12.75
N GLN A 172 8.18 2.09 -12.27
CA GLN A 172 8.38 2.32 -10.83
C GLN A 172 7.04 2.44 -10.04
N PRO A 173 6.02 3.22 -10.46
CA PRO A 173 4.71 3.22 -9.82
C PRO A 173 4.05 1.83 -9.84
N ARG A 174 4.17 1.08 -10.94
CA ARG A 174 3.63 -0.29 -11.06
C ARG A 174 4.32 -1.26 -10.11
N ARG A 175 5.65 -1.18 -9.96
CA ARG A 175 6.38 -1.95 -8.93
C ARG A 175 5.92 -1.62 -7.52
N SER A 176 5.79 -0.33 -7.20
CA SER A 176 5.33 0.09 -5.87
C SER A 176 3.92 -0.40 -5.58
N PHE A 177 3.05 -0.46 -6.59
CA PHE A 177 1.73 -1.06 -6.47
C PHE A 177 1.81 -2.56 -6.22
N LEU A 178 2.61 -3.30 -7.02
CA LEU A 178 2.83 -4.73 -6.84
C LEU A 178 3.40 -5.05 -5.45
N ASP A 179 4.46 -4.34 -5.02
CA ASP A 179 5.08 -4.58 -3.71
C ASP A 179 4.08 -4.39 -2.57
N ARG A 180 3.15 -3.44 -2.70
CA ARG A 180 2.07 -3.25 -1.74
C ARG A 180 1.11 -4.45 -1.68
N LEU A 181 0.80 -5.08 -2.82
CA LEU A 181 0.00 -6.30 -2.83
C LEU A 181 0.72 -7.46 -2.13
N VAL A 182 2.06 -7.52 -2.27
CA VAL A 182 2.90 -8.51 -1.59
C VAL A 182 2.94 -8.28 -0.07
N TYR A 183 2.99 -7.02 0.40
CA TYR A 183 3.04 -6.70 1.85
C TYR A 183 1.87 -7.31 2.63
N ALA A 184 0.73 -7.51 1.98
CA ALA A 184 -0.41 -8.15 2.61
C ALA A 184 -0.13 -9.59 3.07
N PHE A 185 0.82 -10.30 2.44
CA PHE A 185 1.13 -11.71 2.71
C PHE A 185 2.52 -11.91 3.31
N ASP A 186 3.46 -11.06 2.95
CA ASP A 186 4.84 -11.13 3.38
C ASP A 186 5.26 -9.84 4.10
N MET A 187 5.20 -9.88 5.42
CA MET A 187 5.52 -8.72 6.27
C MET A 187 6.98 -8.26 6.16
N GLU A 188 7.89 -9.17 5.80
CA GLU A 188 9.32 -8.83 5.65
C GLU A 188 9.62 -8.21 4.27
N HIS A 189 8.71 -8.29 3.31
CA HIS A 189 8.94 -7.80 1.95
C HIS A 189 9.27 -6.30 1.92
N ALA A 190 8.57 -5.48 2.71
CA ALA A 190 8.84 -4.04 2.81
C ALA A 190 10.26 -3.75 3.33
N LYS A 191 10.74 -4.54 4.29
CA LYS A 191 12.10 -4.43 4.82
C LYS A 191 13.14 -4.90 3.80
N ARG A 192 12.86 -6.01 3.08
CA ARG A 192 13.75 -6.51 2.03
C ARG A 192 13.89 -5.50 0.89
N THR A 193 12.79 -4.91 0.41
CA THR A 193 12.82 -3.89 -0.65
C THR A 193 13.59 -2.63 -0.20
N ALA A 194 13.36 -2.15 1.03
CA ALA A 194 14.06 -1.00 1.57
C ALA A 194 15.58 -1.26 1.73
N ASN A 195 15.96 -2.44 2.24
CA ASN A 195 17.35 -2.84 2.38
C ASN A 195 18.03 -2.98 1.01
N PHE A 196 17.35 -3.61 0.04
CA PHE A 196 17.87 -3.72 -1.33
C PHE A 196 18.14 -2.34 -1.94
N GLU A 197 17.17 -1.41 -1.82
CA GLU A 197 17.34 -0.05 -2.33
C GLU A 197 18.50 0.69 -1.65
N HIS A 198 18.70 0.50 -0.34
CA HIS A 198 19.82 1.09 0.40
C HIS A 198 21.15 0.57 -0.12
N LEU A 199 21.32 -0.77 -0.19
CA LEU A 199 22.53 -1.41 -0.69
C LEU A 199 22.81 -1.05 -2.15
N TYR A 200 21.77 -1.00 -2.98
CA TYR A 200 21.89 -0.59 -4.38
C TYR A 200 22.39 0.84 -4.53
N LYS A 201 21.86 1.79 -3.74
CA LYS A 201 22.32 3.18 -3.75
C LYS A 201 23.77 3.30 -3.30
N GLU A 202 24.17 2.57 -2.28
CA GLU A 202 25.55 2.55 -1.79
C GLU A 202 26.51 1.96 -2.83
N TRP A 203 26.19 0.79 -3.38
CA TRP A 203 26.94 0.13 -4.44
C TRP A 203 27.11 1.03 -5.68
N TYR A 204 26.00 1.66 -6.13
CA TYR A 204 26.02 2.57 -7.27
C TYR A 204 26.88 3.82 -7.01
N ARG A 205 26.78 4.39 -5.80
CA ARG A 205 27.59 5.55 -5.39
C ARG A 205 29.08 5.23 -5.41
N LEU A 206 29.49 4.10 -4.83
CA LEU A 206 30.90 3.68 -4.80
C LEU A 206 31.48 3.55 -6.22
N LEU A 207 30.72 2.96 -7.14
CA LEU A 207 31.14 2.81 -8.52
C LEU A 207 31.25 4.15 -9.28
N LYS A 208 30.32 5.07 -9.04
CA LYS A 208 30.38 6.43 -9.65
C LYS A 208 31.54 7.27 -9.08
N GLU A 209 31.86 7.11 -7.81
CA GLU A 209 33.01 7.77 -7.17
C GLU A 209 34.37 7.13 -7.53
N GLY A 210 34.38 6.05 -8.30
CA GLY A 210 35.60 5.33 -8.67
C GLY A 210 36.27 4.59 -7.50
N LYS A 211 35.55 4.39 -6.41
CA LYS A 211 36.04 3.65 -5.24
C LYS A 211 35.93 2.14 -5.49
N ASN A 212 37.00 1.56 -6.02
CA ASN A 212 37.06 0.15 -6.42
C ASN A 212 37.57 -0.77 -5.28
N ASP A 213 36.99 -0.66 -4.08
CA ASP A 213 37.20 -1.69 -3.05
C ASP A 213 36.45 -2.96 -3.44
N ASN A 214 37.18 -3.91 -4.01
CA ASN A 214 36.60 -5.16 -4.50
C ASN A 214 35.96 -6.01 -3.40
N HIS A 215 36.48 -5.96 -2.18
CA HIS A 215 35.94 -6.72 -1.06
C HIS A 215 34.57 -6.14 -0.65
N TRP A 216 34.49 -4.82 -0.47
CA TRP A 216 33.25 -4.13 -0.12
C TRP A 216 32.19 -4.31 -1.20
N LEU A 217 32.54 -4.07 -2.47
CA LEU A 217 31.62 -4.25 -3.59
C LEU A 217 31.06 -5.69 -3.67
N SER A 218 31.92 -6.70 -3.45
CA SER A 218 31.48 -8.11 -3.47
C SER A 218 30.52 -8.44 -2.32
N THR A 219 30.75 -7.88 -1.13
CA THR A 219 29.85 -8.05 0.03
C THR A 219 28.48 -7.39 -0.24
N LEU A 220 28.46 -6.20 -0.84
CA LEU A 220 27.22 -5.54 -1.21
C LEU A 220 26.44 -6.37 -2.25
N GLU A 221 27.13 -6.90 -3.27
CA GLU A 221 26.54 -7.72 -4.33
C GLU A 221 25.98 -9.05 -3.83
N GLU A 222 26.66 -9.70 -2.88
CA GLU A 222 26.16 -10.90 -2.24
C GLU A 222 24.85 -10.64 -1.49
N ASN A 223 24.81 -9.60 -0.66
CA ASN A 223 23.61 -9.21 0.06
C ASN A 223 22.49 -8.77 -0.89
N MET A 224 22.82 -8.02 -1.94
CA MET A 224 21.84 -7.62 -2.96
C MET A 224 21.28 -8.82 -3.73
N ALA A 225 22.10 -9.82 -4.02
CA ALA A 225 21.64 -11.02 -4.74
C ALA A 225 20.62 -11.80 -3.91
N GLY A 226 20.91 -12.09 -2.64
CA GLY A 226 19.98 -12.78 -1.75
C GLY A 226 18.66 -12.01 -1.57
N LEU A 227 18.73 -10.70 -1.28
CA LEU A 227 17.53 -9.86 -1.17
C LEU A 227 16.76 -9.78 -2.48
N GLY A 228 17.44 -9.64 -3.61
CA GLY A 228 16.82 -9.54 -4.93
C GLY A 228 16.06 -10.80 -5.32
N VAL A 229 16.64 -11.96 -5.11
CA VAL A 229 15.97 -13.25 -5.38
C VAL A 229 14.77 -13.43 -4.46
N ALA A 230 14.88 -13.11 -3.17
CA ALA A 230 13.76 -13.17 -2.23
C ALA A 230 12.60 -12.23 -2.63
N ILE A 231 12.91 -11.01 -3.09
CA ILE A 231 11.91 -10.04 -3.59
C ILE A 231 11.23 -10.58 -4.85
N ALA A 232 11.99 -11.08 -5.82
CA ALA A 232 11.45 -11.62 -7.06
C ALA A 232 10.56 -12.85 -6.81
N ALA A 233 10.97 -13.75 -5.91
CA ALA A 233 10.20 -14.94 -5.54
C ALA A 233 8.84 -14.55 -4.89
N ALA A 234 8.84 -13.59 -3.96
CA ALA A 234 7.62 -13.12 -3.30
C ALA A 234 6.65 -12.46 -4.31
N ARG A 235 7.16 -11.65 -5.25
CA ARG A 235 6.34 -11.06 -6.33
C ARG A 235 5.73 -12.14 -7.23
N ARG A 236 6.51 -13.15 -7.63
CA ARG A 236 6.03 -14.26 -8.47
C ARG A 236 4.94 -15.05 -7.77
N GLU A 237 5.14 -15.40 -6.51
CA GLU A 237 4.15 -16.11 -5.71
C GLU A 237 2.83 -15.32 -5.62
N GLN A 238 2.91 -14.01 -5.36
CA GLN A 238 1.74 -13.15 -5.28
C GLN A 238 0.98 -13.07 -6.61
N ILE A 239 1.69 -12.92 -7.73
CA ILE A 239 1.07 -12.87 -9.07
C ILE A 239 0.42 -14.22 -9.43
N ALA A 240 1.04 -15.33 -9.09
CA ALA A 240 0.46 -16.65 -9.31
C ALA A 240 -0.85 -16.83 -8.52
N LYS A 241 -0.86 -16.45 -7.24
CA LYS A 241 -2.08 -16.45 -6.40
C LYS A 241 -3.18 -15.60 -7.01
N LEU A 242 -2.88 -14.34 -7.37
CA LEU A 242 -3.87 -13.43 -7.93
C LEU A 242 -4.44 -13.94 -9.26
N ASN A 243 -3.59 -14.44 -10.17
CA ASN A 243 -4.07 -15.00 -11.43
C ASN A 243 -5.04 -16.17 -11.19
N THR A 244 -4.76 -17.06 -10.22
CA THR A 244 -5.67 -18.15 -9.86
C THR A 244 -7.03 -17.63 -9.38
N PHE A 245 -7.06 -16.60 -8.53
CA PHE A 245 -8.32 -16.00 -8.08
C PHE A 245 -9.08 -15.30 -9.19
N ILE A 246 -8.38 -14.55 -10.05
CA ILE A 246 -8.99 -13.84 -11.19
C ILE A 246 -9.57 -14.80 -12.21
N GLU A 247 -8.92 -15.96 -12.44
CA GLU A 247 -9.41 -16.99 -13.38
C GLU A 247 -10.72 -17.67 -12.92
N GLN A 248 -10.97 -17.67 -11.62
CA GLN A 248 -12.19 -18.22 -11.04
C GLN A 248 -13.37 -17.23 -11.05
N GLU A 249 -13.10 -15.92 -11.24
CA GLU A 249 -14.15 -14.91 -11.30
C GLU A 249 -14.74 -14.83 -12.71
N PRO A 250 -16.06 -14.63 -12.85
CA PRO A 250 -16.68 -14.41 -14.15
C PRO A 250 -16.15 -13.12 -14.79
N ASP A 251 -15.93 -13.17 -16.11
CA ASP A 251 -15.61 -11.98 -16.92
C ASP A 251 -16.90 -11.23 -17.23
N ASP A 252 -17.40 -10.51 -16.24
CA ASP A 252 -18.68 -9.79 -16.25
C ASP A 252 -18.46 -8.27 -16.33
N VAL A 253 -19.01 -7.50 -15.40
CA VAL A 253 -18.93 -6.03 -15.38
C VAL A 253 -17.47 -5.57 -15.18
N PHE A 254 -16.71 -6.30 -14.36
CA PHE A 254 -15.27 -6.08 -14.21
C PHE A 254 -14.50 -7.15 -14.99
N PRO A 255 -13.61 -6.70 -15.91
CA PRO A 255 -12.97 -7.62 -16.84
C PRO A 255 -11.93 -8.52 -16.14
N SER A 256 -11.84 -9.76 -16.62
CA SER A 256 -10.74 -10.65 -16.25
C SER A 256 -9.41 -10.09 -16.73
N VAL A 257 -8.41 -10.10 -15.85
CA VAL A 257 -7.04 -9.63 -16.12
C VAL A 257 -6.06 -10.80 -16.14
N LYS A 258 -4.96 -10.64 -16.88
CA LYS A 258 -3.78 -11.49 -16.77
C LYS A 258 -2.64 -10.63 -16.24
N LEU A 259 -1.99 -11.11 -15.19
CA LEU A 259 -0.88 -10.43 -14.51
C LEU A 259 0.42 -11.13 -14.85
N GLU A 260 1.44 -10.37 -15.22
CA GLU A 260 2.76 -10.89 -15.56
C GLU A 260 3.87 -10.01 -14.95
N LEU A 261 5.04 -10.62 -14.77
CA LEU A 261 6.26 -9.93 -14.35
C LEU A 261 7.28 -9.94 -15.49
N ASP A 262 7.78 -8.77 -15.83
CA ASP A 262 8.88 -8.63 -16.78
C ASP A 262 10.12 -8.14 -16.05
N GLY A 263 10.94 -9.05 -15.59
CA GLY A 263 12.18 -8.80 -14.86
C GLY A 263 13.22 -9.86 -15.10
N SER A 264 14.49 -9.48 -15.05
CA SER A 264 15.62 -10.38 -15.29
C SER A 264 15.74 -11.46 -14.20
N ILE A 265 15.47 -11.10 -12.94
CA ILE A 265 15.60 -12.02 -11.81
C ILE A 265 14.40 -12.98 -11.74
N GLU A 266 13.20 -12.48 -12.04
CA GLU A 266 12.01 -13.30 -12.16
C GLU A 266 12.19 -14.39 -13.24
N LYS A 267 12.80 -14.04 -14.39
CA LYS A 267 13.12 -14.99 -15.48
C LYS A 267 14.17 -16.03 -15.07
N LEU A 268 15.14 -15.67 -14.23
CA LEU A 268 16.08 -16.67 -13.68
C LEU A 268 15.34 -17.72 -12.85
N LEU A 269 14.38 -17.29 -12.03
CA LEU A 269 13.57 -18.16 -11.17
C LEU A 269 12.57 -19.02 -11.96
N ASP A 270 12.36 -18.80 -13.26
CA ASP A 270 11.58 -19.71 -14.12
C ASP A 270 12.34 -21.01 -14.43
N THR A 271 13.67 -20.96 -14.41
CA THR A 271 14.53 -22.05 -14.88
C THR A 271 15.53 -22.55 -13.85
N LEU A 272 15.84 -21.77 -12.82
CA LEU A 272 16.85 -22.07 -11.82
C LEU A 272 16.26 -22.16 -10.41
N PRO A 273 16.77 -23.03 -9.54
CA PRO A 273 16.53 -22.98 -8.11
C PRO A 273 17.03 -21.65 -7.51
N ALA A 274 16.45 -21.24 -6.38
CA ALA A 274 16.75 -19.94 -5.76
C ALA A 274 18.25 -19.72 -5.50
N VAL A 275 18.97 -20.73 -4.99
CA VAL A 275 20.42 -20.65 -4.71
C VAL A 275 21.22 -20.39 -5.99
N GLU A 276 20.91 -21.09 -7.07
CA GLU A 276 21.57 -20.89 -8.36
C GLU A 276 21.21 -19.52 -8.97
N ALA A 277 19.97 -19.05 -8.79
CA ALA A 277 19.55 -17.72 -9.20
C ALA A 277 20.31 -16.62 -8.44
N GLU A 278 20.57 -16.80 -7.13
CA GLU A 278 21.39 -15.88 -6.32
C GLU A 278 22.83 -15.81 -6.85
N ASP A 279 23.46 -16.94 -7.09
CA ASP A 279 24.83 -16.98 -7.65
C ASP A 279 24.87 -16.32 -9.03
N ARG A 280 23.87 -16.57 -9.87
CA ARG A 280 23.78 -15.96 -11.20
C ARG A 280 23.58 -14.46 -11.11
N TYR A 281 22.72 -13.98 -10.22
CA TYR A 281 22.48 -12.57 -10.04
C TYR A 281 23.73 -11.86 -9.49
N ARG A 282 24.42 -12.46 -8.51
CA ARG A 282 25.72 -11.94 -8.01
C ARG A 282 26.73 -11.77 -9.15
N GLN A 283 26.86 -12.78 -10.03
CA GLN A 283 27.73 -12.70 -11.22
C GLN A 283 27.30 -11.59 -12.19
N MET A 284 25.99 -11.36 -12.35
CA MET A 284 25.47 -10.27 -13.18
C MET A 284 25.87 -8.91 -12.59
N LEU A 285 25.69 -8.69 -11.30
CA LEU A 285 26.11 -7.47 -10.59
C LEU A 285 27.61 -7.22 -10.75
N ALA A 286 28.45 -8.23 -10.53
CA ALA A 286 29.90 -8.13 -10.69
C ALA A 286 30.33 -7.78 -12.12
N ARG A 287 29.63 -8.26 -13.14
CA ARG A 287 29.86 -7.88 -14.55
C ARG A 287 29.46 -6.45 -14.83
N GLN A 288 28.37 -5.98 -14.22
CA GLN A 288 27.84 -4.64 -14.42
C GLN A 288 28.74 -3.54 -13.84
N ARG A 289 29.64 -3.85 -12.86
CA ARG A 289 30.66 -2.90 -12.35
C ARG A 289 31.40 -2.20 -13.50
N ARG A 290 31.76 -2.95 -14.53
CA ARG A 290 32.55 -2.44 -15.67
C ARG A 290 31.76 -1.53 -16.59
N ASN A 291 30.43 -1.64 -16.58
CA ASN A 291 29.56 -0.96 -17.53
C ASN A 291 28.94 0.33 -16.97
N ILE A 292 28.96 0.53 -15.65
CA ILE A 292 28.31 1.72 -15.03
C ILE A 292 28.96 3.02 -15.43
N GLN A 293 30.23 3.03 -15.82
CA GLN A 293 30.89 4.23 -16.36
C GLN A 293 30.31 4.67 -17.72
N TYR A 294 29.71 3.73 -18.44
CA TYR A 294 29.23 3.94 -19.83
C TYR A 294 27.73 3.82 -19.98
N ASN A 295 27.03 3.18 -19.03
CA ASN A 295 25.60 2.94 -19.12
C ASN A 295 24.96 2.98 -17.72
N ASP A 296 23.98 3.87 -17.54
CA ASP A 296 23.31 4.07 -16.24
C ASP A 296 22.25 2.98 -15.91
N SER A 297 22.07 1.97 -16.76
CA SER A 297 21.08 0.93 -16.54
C SER A 297 21.70 -0.34 -15.93
N VAL A 298 21.29 -0.67 -14.74
CA VAL A 298 21.67 -1.90 -14.04
C VAL A 298 20.44 -2.79 -13.92
N ASP A 299 20.54 -4.03 -14.42
CA ASP A 299 19.49 -5.02 -14.29
C ASP A 299 19.33 -5.51 -12.85
N GLY A 300 18.10 -5.70 -12.43
CA GLY A 300 17.78 -6.17 -11.09
C GLY A 300 16.29 -6.00 -10.76
N VAL A 301 15.90 -6.40 -9.57
CA VAL A 301 14.49 -6.33 -9.09
C VAL A 301 13.94 -4.91 -9.02
N ASN A 302 14.82 -3.90 -9.02
CA ASN A 302 14.44 -2.48 -9.14
C ASN A 302 14.05 -2.07 -10.58
N ARG A 303 14.20 -2.96 -11.57
CA ARG A 303 13.79 -2.77 -12.97
C ARG A 303 12.62 -3.62 -13.38
N THR A 304 12.22 -4.60 -12.57
CA THR A 304 11.04 -5.43 -12.83
C THR A 304 9.84 -4.57 -13.18
N ASP A 305 9.11 -4.92 -14.22
CA ASP A 305 7.86 -4.29 -14.59
C ASP A 305 6.67 -5.21 -14.31
N PHE A 306 5.62 -4.63 -13.76
CA PHE A 306 4.35 -5.30 -13.52
C PHE A 306 3.44 -5.07 -14.73
N LYS A 307 3.25 -6.10 -15.54
CA LYS A 307 2.44 -6.08 -16.75
C LYS A 307 1.03 -6.57 -16.46
N VAL A 308 0.05 -5.84 -16.95
CA VAL A 308 -1.37 -6.17 -16.84
C VAL A 308 -1.98 -6.21 -18.22
N TYR A 309 -2.72 -7.28 -18.50
CA TYR A 309 -3.42 -7.45 -19.78
C TYR A 309 -4.91 -7.62 -19.55
N TYR A 310 -5.69 -6.97 -20.39
CA TYR A 310 -7.11 -7.27 -20.51
C TYR A 310 -7.24 -8.65 -21.20
N ARG A 311 -7.54 -9.70 -20.43
CA ARG A 311 -7.49 -11.09 -20.90
C ARG A 311 -8.33 -11.31 -22.16
N ARG A 312 -9.60 -10.91 -22.16
CA ARG A 312 -10.53 -11.10 -23.26
C ARG A 312 -10.09 -10.43 -24.57
N LYS A 313 -9.41 -9.28 -24.47
CA LYS A 313 -8.93 -8.54 -25.64
C LYS A 313 -7.48 -8.90 -26.02
N GLY A 314 -6.76 -9.63 -25.18
CA GLY A 314 -5.34 -9.89 -25.34
C GLY A 314 -4.50 -8.60 -25.38
N MET A 315 -5.01 -7.49 -24.82
CA MET A 315 -4.44 -6.15 -24.96
C MET A 315 -3.75 -5.72 -23.67
N PRO A 316 -2.53 -5.14 -23.73
CA PRO A 316 -1.89 -4.52 -22.57
C PRO A 316 -2.76 -3.39 -21.99
N ALA A 317 -2.82 -3.30 -20.65
CA ALA A 317 -3.63 -2.30 -19.96
C ALA A 317 -3.27 -0.84 -20.35
N GLU A 318 -2.02 -0.58 -20.69
CA GLU A 318 -1.55 0.75 -21.14
C GLU A 318 -2.22 1.23 -22.42
N LEU A 319 -2.67 0.31 -23.28
CA LEU A 319 -3.37 0.58 -24.53
C LEU A 319 -4.90 0.63 -24.38
N CYS A 320 -5.43 0.26 -23.22
CA CYS A 320 -6.84 0.30 -22.91
C CYS A 320 -7.32 1.75 -22.67
N SER A 321 -8.62 2.01 -22.86
CA SER A 321 -9.24 3.29 -22.49
C SER A 321 -9.12 3.54 -20.97
N THR A 322 -9.26 4.79 -20.55
CA THR A 322 -9.18 5.15 -19.11
C THR A 322 -10.23 4.41 -18.27
N GLY A 323 -11.45 4.27 -18.79
CA GLY A 323 -12.52 3.52 -18.12
C GLY A 323 -12.21 2.02 -17.99
N GLU A 324 -11.58 1.42 -19.04
CA GLU A 324 -11.12 0.03 -18.98
C GLU A 324 -9.96 -0.14 -18.01
N GLN A 325 -8.97 0.75 -18.03
CA GLN A 325 -7.85 0.73 -17.09
C GLN A 325 -8.33 0.76 -15.64
N LYS A 326 -9.33 1.60 -15.35
CA LYS A 326 -9.96 1.67 -14.03
C LYS A 326 -10.67 0.37 -13.67
N SER A 327 -11.41 -0.22 -14.61
CA SER A 327 -12.08 -1.51 -14.40
C SER A 327 -11.08 -2.64 -14.16
N LEU A 328 -9.95 -2.70 -14.91
CA LEU A 328 -8.87 -3.66 -14.68
C LEU A 328 -8.24 -3.50 -13.29
N LEU A 329 -8.05 -2.27 -12.83
CA LEU A 329 -7.50 -1.98 -11.51
C LEU A 329 -8.46 -2.41 -10.39
N ILE A 330 -9.76 -2.18 -10.56
CA ILE A 330 -10.79 -2.64 -9.63
C ILE A 330 -10.77 -4.17 -9.57
N SER A 331 -10.70 -4.87 -10.71
CA SER A 331 -10.61 -6.34 -10.75
C SER A 331 -9.42 -6.86 -9.91
N ILE A 332 -8.25 -6.24 -10.03
CA ILE A 332 -7.05 -6.63 -9.25
C ILE A 332 -7.31 -6.43 -7.75
N ILE A 333 -7.90 -5.30 -7.36
CA ILE A 333 -8.16 -4.97 -5.95
C ILE A 333 -9.20 -5.91 -5.33
N LEU A 334 -10.26 -6.23 -6.06
CA LEU A 334 -11.28 -7.19 -5.60
C LEU A 334 -10.69 -8.60 -5.45
N ALA A 335 -9.90 -9.05 -6.44
CA ALA A 335 -9.20 -10.33 -6.36
C ALA A 335 -8.21 -10.39 -5.19
N GLN A 336 -7.45 -9.32 -4.97
CA GLN A 336 -6.53 -9.20 -3.84
C GLN A 336 -7.28 -9.28 -2.51
N SER A 337 -8.42 -8.58 -2.40
CA SER A 337 -9.24 -8.58 -1.19
C SER A 337 -9.75 -9.98 -0.87
N LYS A 338 -10.29 -10.69 -1.87
CA LYS A 338 -10.76 -12.07 -1.74
C LYS A 338 -9.63 -13.04 -1.38
N CYS A 339 -8.51 -12.95 -2.10
CA CYS A 339 -7.32 -13.75 -1.85
C CYS A 339 -6.83 -13.57 -0.41
N GLN A 340 -6.75 -12.32 0.07
CA GLN A 340 -6.30 -12.02 1.41
C GLN A 340 -7.26 -12.56 2.47
N THR A 341 -8.56 -12.36 2.32
CA THR A 341 -9.58 -12.85 3.26
C THR A 341 -9.48 -14.37 3.44
N LEU A 342 -9.25 -15.11 2.35
CA LEU A 342 -9.13 -16.56 2.40
C LEU A 342 -7.83 -17.04 3.04
N HIS A 343 -6.70 -16.36 2.82
CA HIS A 343 -5.41 -16.79 3.32
C HIS A 343 -5.09 -16.32 4.74
N LYS A 344 -5.56 -15.13 5.13
CA LYS A 344 -5.28 -14.56 6.45
C LYS A 344 -6.39 -14.79 7.46
N GLY A 345 -7.59 -15.19 7.03
CA GLY A 345 -8.74 -15.36 7.90
C GLY A 345 -9.46 -14.03 8.23
N PHE A 346 -8.93 -12.88 7.83
CA PHE A 346 -9.58 -11.57 7.98
C PHE A 346 -9.49 -10.74 6.69
N ALA A 347 -10.53 -9.93 6.47
CA ALA A 347 -10.64 -9.09 5.30
C ALA A 347 -9.81 -7.81 5.43
N PRO A 348 -9.22 -7.29 4.33
CA PRO A 348 -8.60 -5.98 4.34
C PRO A 348 -9.65 -4.87 4.42
N VAL A 349 -9.28 -3.74 5.01
CA VAL A 349 -10.06 -2.50 4.88
C VAL A 349 -9.87 -1.95 3.46
N LEU A 350 -10.97 -1.70 2.75
CA LEU A 350 -10.93 -1.07 1.43
C LEU A 350 -11.03 0.45 1.57
N LEU A 351 -10.11 1.18 0.94
CA LEU A 351 -10.12 2.64 0.90
C LEU A 351 -10.33 3.10 -0.54
N LEU A 352 -11.51 3.60 -0.84
CA LEU A 352 -11.92 3.98 -2.20
C LEU A 352 -12.10 5.51 -2.28
N ASP A 353 -11.04 6.19 -2.73
CA ASP A 353 -11.03 7.65 -2.81
C ASP A 353 -11.60 8.13 -4.15
N GLU A 354 -12.78 8.71 -4.14
CA GLU A 354 -13.50 9.26 -5.31
C GLU A 354 -13.69 8.26 -6.49
N VAL A 355 -13.56 6.97 -6.22
CA VAL A 355 -13.60 5.92 -7.26
C VAL A 355 -14.97 5.83 -7.90
N VAL A 356 -16.00 5.86 -7.07
CA VAL A 356 -17.40 5.61 -7.44
C VAL A 356 -17.93 6.74 -8.34
N ALA A 357 -17.52 7.98 -8.09
CA ALA A 357 -17.97 9.15 -8.83
C ALA A 357 -17.59 9.14 -10.33
N HIS A 358 -16.59 8.36 -10.70
CA HIS A 358 -16.08 8.27 -12.07
C HIS A 358 -16.46 6.97 -12.79
N LEU A 359 -17.35 6.17 -12.22
CA LEU A 359 -17.89 4.97 -12.83
C LEU A 359 -19.28 5.27 -13.44
N ASP A 360 -19.59 4.60 -14.55
CA ASP A 360 -20.96 4.54 -15.02
C ASP A 360 -21.86 3.79 -14.02
N ASP A 361 -23.17 3.95 -14.15
CA ASP A 361 -24.13 3.41 -13.19
C ASP A 361 -24.02 1.90 -13.02
N VAL A 362 -23.79 1.15 -14.11
CA VAL A 362 -23.67 -0.30 -14.08
C VAL A 362 -22.45 -0.74 -13.29
N LYS A 363 -21.29 -0.14 -13.56
CA LYS A 363 -20.05 -0.46 -12.85
C LYS A 363 -20.07 -0.01 -11.39
N ARG A 364 -20.74 1.11 -11.12
CA ARG A 364 -20.91 1.59 -9.75
C ARG A 364 -21.68 0.58 -8.91
N GLU A 365 -22.89 0.20 -9.38
CA GLU A 365 -23.70 -0.77 -8.66
C GLU A 365 -23.00 -2.12 -8.51
N ALA A 366 -22.31 -2.59 -9.55
CA ALA A 366 -21.52 -3.81 -9.47
C ALA A 366 -20.37 -3.73 -8.46
N LEU A 367 -19.67 -2.56 -8.33
CA LEU A 367 -18.65 -2.37 -7.31
C LEU A 367 -19.25 -2.40 -5.90
N LEU A 368 -20.35 -1.72 -5.67
CA LEU A 368 -21.04 -1.69 -4.39
C LEU A 368 -21.55 -3.08 -3.99
N GLU A 369 -22.05 -3.85 -4.96
CA GLU A 369 -22.46 -5.25 -4.77
C GLU A 369 -21.24 -6.12 -4.38
N LYS A 370 -20.10 -5.99 -5.10
CA LYS A 370 -18.89 -6.73 -4.77
C LYS A 370 -18.33 -6.38 -3.38
N VAL A 371 -18.40 -5.12 -2.97
CA VAL A 371 -18.03 -4.70 -1.60
C VAL A 371 -18.94 -5.40 -0.57
N ARG A 372 -20.23 -5.53 -0.86
CA ARG A 372 -21.21 -6.22 -0.03
C ARG A 372 -20.92 -7.73 0.05
N GLU A 373 -20.72 -8.38 -1.10
CA GLU A 373 -20.41 -9.81 -1.19
C GLU A 373 -19.12 -10.18 -0.42
N LEU A 374 -18.10 -9.32 -0.50
CA LEU A 374 -16.84 -9.52 0.22
C LEU A 374 -16.97 -9.35 1.74
N ASN A 375 -18.06 -8.76 2.22
CA ASN A 375 -18.33 -8.45 3.62
C ASN A 375 -17.15 -7.72 4.30
N VAL A 376 -16.58 -6.74 3.60
CA VAL A 376 -15.41 -5.97 4.05
C VAL A 376 -15.85 -4.60 4.55
N GLN A 377 -15.08 -4.03 5.48
CA GLN A 377 -15.21 -2.61 5.79
C GLN A 377 -14.61 -1.79 4.64
N ALA A 378 -15.41 -0.98 3.99
CA ALA A 378 -14.98 -0.11 2.90
C ALA A 378 -15.21 1.36 3.27
N TRP A 379 -14.14 2.18 3.28
CA TRP A 379 -14.21 3.61 3.46
C TRP A 379 -14.22 4.27 2.08
N ILE A 380 -15.35 4.87 1.71
CA ILE A 380 -15.59 5.36 0.36
C ILE A 380 -15.88 6.87 0.41
N THR A 381 -15.08 7.66 -0.31
CA THR A 381 -15.28 9.10 -0.41
C THR A 381 -16.02 9.50 -1.69
N SER A 382 -16.88 10.50 -1.59
CA SER A 382 -17.56 11.11 -2.74
C SER A 382 -17.99 12.55 -2.41
N THR A 383 -18.31 13.31 -3.45
CA THR A 383 -19.00 14.60 -3.31
C THR A 383 -20.52 14.44 -3.37
N ASN A 384 -21.04 13.34 -3.94
CA ASN A 384 -22.47 13.11 -4.13
C ASN A 384 -22.95 11.88 -3.34
N PRO A 385 -23.78 12.06 -2.28
CA PRO A 385 -24.32 10.94 -1.50
C PRO A 385 -25.34 10.09 -2.26
N GLU A 386 -26.01 10.63 -3.29
CA GLU A 386 -27.04 9.92 -4.05
C GLU A 386 -26.50 8.70 -4.80
N LEU A 387 -25.16 8.68 -5.09
CA LEU A 387 -24.50 7.56 -5.73
C LEU A 387 -24.54 6.27 -4.91
N PHE A 388 -24.95 6.34 -3.65
CA PHE A 388 -24.93 5.23 -2.69
C PHE A 388 -26.31 4.85 -2.18
N ASN A 389 -27.36 5.22 -2.91
CA ASN A 389 -28.73 4.90 -2.51
C ASN A 389 -28.99 3.41 -2.31
N SER A 390 -28.30 2.53 -3.06
CA SER A 390 -28.37 1.08 -2.90
C SER A 390 -27.80 0.57 -1.57
N LEU A 391 -26.95 1.35 -0.88
CA LEU A 391 -26.37 1.01 0.41
C LEU A 391 -27.01 1.73 1.61
N LYS A 392 -28.11 2.47 1.41
CA LYS A 392 -28.68 3.38 2.42
C LYS A 392 -29.00 2.72 3.76
N ASN A 393 -29.36 1.43 3.76
CA ASN A 393 -29.68 0.70 4.99
C ASN A 393 -28.53 -0.21 5.49
N GLU A 394 -27.40 -0.27 4.79
CA GLU A 394 -26.33 -1.21 5.05
C GLU A 394 -24.98 -0.51 5.30
N ALA A 395 -24.90 0.78 4.99
CA ALA A 395 -23.70 1.59 5.16
C ALA A 395 -23.88 2.68 6.22
N GLN A 396 -22.78 3.08 6.82
CA GLN A 396 -22.73 4.26 7.67
C GLN A 396 -22.45 5.49 6.80
N PHE A 397 -23.28 6.52 6.92
CA PHE A 397 -23.09 7.77 6.18
C PHE A 397 -22.55 8.86 7.09
N MET A 398 -21.55 9.58 6.60
CA MET A 398 -20.88 10.68 7.28
C MET A 398 -20.69 11.84 6.30
N GLU A 399 -20.91 13.05 6.75
CA GLU A 399 -20.63 14.25 5.98
C GLU A 399 -19.53 15.07 6.65
N VAL A 400 -18.53 15.48 5.87
CA VAL A 400 -17.44 16.34 6.34
C VAL A 400 -17.74 17.79 6.01
N ILE A 401 -17.98 18.58 7.05
CA ILE A 401 -18.23 20.02 6.97
C ILE A 401 -17.27 20.75 7.89
N ASN A 402 -16.49 21.69 7.36
CA ASN A 402 -15.54 22.51 8.13
C ASN A 402 -14.63 21.70 9.08
N ASN A 403 -14.02 20.63 8.56
CA ASN A 403 -13.15 19.72 9.31
C ASN A 403 -13.84 18.97 10.48
N ASN A 404 -15.15 18.93 10.50
CA ASN A 404 -15.94 18.16 11.45
C ASN A 404 -16.77 17.10 10.70
N ILE A 405 -17.13 16.03 11.39
CA ILE A 405 -18.03 15.01 10.86
C ILE A 405 -19.41 15.18 11.46
N ILE A 406 -20.40 15.20 10.58
CA ILE A 406 -21.80 15.10 10.93
C ILE A 406 -22.24 13.72 10.46
N SER A 407 -22.67 12.86 11.38
CA SER A 407 -23.29 11.58 11.00
C SER A 407 -24.73 11.87 10.57
N SER A 408 -25.06 11.57 9.33
CA SER A 408 -26.46 11.45 8.91
C SER A 408 -26.99 10.10 9.40
N MET A 409 -28.08 10.15 10.18
CA MET A 409 -28.79 8.96 10.61
C MET A 409 -29.43 8.24 9.41
#